data_36bc56894bdbca8e5c63b73852a9869c
#
_entry.id   36bc56894bdbca8e5c63b73852a9869c
#
_cell.length_a   1.000
_cell.length_b   1.000
_cell.length_c   1.000
_cell.angle_alpha   90.00
_cell.angle_beta   90.00
_cell.angle_gamma   90.00
#
_symmetry.space_group_name_H-M   'P 1'
#
loop_
_entity.id
_entity.type
_entity.pdbx_description
1 polymer ?
#
loop_
_entity_poly.entity_id
_entity_poly.type
_entity_poly.pdbx_seq_one_letter_code
_entity_poly.pdbx_strand_id
1 'polypeptide(L)'
;MPETFDAIVVGAGPSGNVAAYLLAKAGMKVLQLERGEYPGSKNVQGAIMYAEALESVIPNCRRQAPMERAIIEQRMWVMDERSYVGSHYRGTIDTGEQPNRYTIIRANFDKWFSRKVREAGALLICETTVVELLKKDQRVIGVRTDREGGEIHADIVVLADGVNSLVATKSGLRPPVKAQDVALAVKEMHFLPREQIEQRFNISGDDGVVIEMFGKITKGMVGTGFLYTNKESISVGIGCMVEDFKRAGISPNQLLEDMKKHPAVQPLLAGSEIKEYSAHLIPEGGYNAIPTVHGEGWVICGDSGGFVNSVHREGSNLAMTTGRLAAETILALRAEGKDYNAANLRRYRSALEDSFVMKDLKKYRDMPEILHHNRQFLTTYPELLSSAAQTLLKVDGIDKRTKEKDIKRDFVARRSRFGLVGDAIKLVRAFR
;
A
#
# COMPACT_ATOMS: atom_id res chain seq x y z
N MET A 1 34.41 22.87 3.27
CA MET A 1 33.39 22.62 4.33
C MET A 1 32.38 21.68 3.72
N PRO A 2 31.85 20.70 4.48
CA PRO A 2 30.79 19.84 3.97
C PRO A 2 29.58 20.70 3.56
N GLU A 3 28.89 20.29 2.51
CA GLU A 3 27.70 21.00 2.05
C GLU A 3 26.56 20.86 3.07
N THR A 4 25.91 21.97 3.41
CA THR A 4 24.88 22.02 4.46
C THR A 4 23.51 22.36 3.84
N PHE A 5 22.49 21.62 4.22
CA PHE A 5 21.09 21.81 3.84
C PHE A 5 20.23 22.14 5.06
N ASP A 6 19.07 22.78 4.85
CA ASP A 6 18.08 22.93 5.92
C ASP A 6 17.42 21.58 6.22
N ALA A 7 17.15 20.78 5.18
CA ALA A 7 16.56 19.46 5.33
C ALA A 7 17.13 18.45 4.32
N ILE A 8 17.32 17.20 4.78
CA ILE A 8 17.59 16.06 3.90
C ILE A 8 16.38 15.13 3.93
N VAL A 9 15.86 14.74 2.76
CA VAL A 9 14.80 13.77 2.59
C VAL A 9 15.36 12.48 1.98
N VAL A 10 15.26 11.37 2.70
CA VAL A 10 15.78 10.07 2.27
C VAL A 10 14.66 9.27 1.60
N GLY A 11 14.76 9.11 0.28
CA GLY A 11 13.77 8.45 -0.57
C GLY A 11 12.90 9.41 -1.37
N ALA A 12 12.62 9.06 -2.63
CA ALA A 12 11.77 9.81 -3.56
C ALA A 12 10.48 9.05 -3.92
N GLY A 13 9.93 8.31 -2.97
CA GLY A 13 8.57 7.77 -3.02
C GLY A 13 7.52 8.83 -2.65
N PRO A 14 6.21 8.49 -2.61
CA PRO A 14 5.14 9.45 -2.37
C PRO A 14 5.32 10.29 -1.11
N SER A 15 5.70 9.70 0.02
CA SER A 15 5.90 10.45 1.28
C SER A 15 7.08 11.42 1.21
N GLY A 16 8.22 10.95 0.65
CA GLY A 16 9.41 11.78 0.49
C GLY A 16 9.20 12.91 -0.50
N ASN A 17 8.52 12.64 -1.62
CA ASN A 17 8.20 13.67 -2.60
C ASN A 17 7.28 14.76 -2.03
N VAL A 18 6.27 14.39 -1.24
CA VAL A 18 5.41 15.38 -0.56
C VAL A 18 6.23 16.23 0.41
N ALA A 19 7.04 15.59 1.27
CA ALA A 19 7.85 16.31 2.24
C ALA A 19 8.85 17.27 1.54
N ALA A 20 9.61 16.77 0.56
CA ALA A 20 10.59 17.57 -0.19
C ALA A 20 9.92 18.73 -0.95
N TYR A 21 8.78 18.47 -1.60
CA TYR A 21 8.02 19.48 -2.33
C TYR A 21 7.59 20.64 -1.42
N LEU A 22 6.96 20.33 -0.29
CA LEU A 22 6.44 21.35 0.62
C LEU A 22 7.55 22.15 1.30
N LEU A 23 8.64 21.49 1.74
CA LEU A 23 9.77 22.14 2.35
C LEU A 23 10.49 23.07 1.36
N ALA A 24 10.74 22.59 0.13
CA ALA A 24 11.39 23.41 -0.91
C ALA A 24 10.50 24.58 -1.35
N LYS A 25 9.20 24.35 -1.55
CA LYS A 25 8.23 25.39 -1.90
C LYS A 25 8.15 26.51 -0.85
N ALA A 26 8.43 26.19 0.42
CA ALA A 26 8.52 27.17 1.50
C ALA A 26 9.90 27.82 1.62
N GLY A 27 10.81 27.63 0.65
CA GLY A 27 12.12 28.26 0.59
C GLY A 27 13.20 27.62 1.45
N MET A 28 13.02 26.35 1.88
CA MET A 28 14.12 25.62 2.53
C MET A 28 15.10 25.08 1.49
N LYS A 29 16.39 25.06 1.81
CA LYS A 29 17.42 24.36 1.03
C LYS A 29 17.27 22.84 1.28
N VAL A 30 16.58 22.12 0.39
CA VAL A 30 16.25 20.71 0.51
C VAL A 30 17.11 19.86 -0.39
N LEU A 31 17.74 18.81 0.18
CA LEU A 31 18.34 17.71 -0.57
C LEU A 31 17.44 16.48 -0.45
N GLN A 32 17.05 15.91 -1.60
CA GLN A 32 16.36 14.62 -1.65
C GLN A 32 17.28 13.58 -2.29
N LEU A 33 17.44 12.43 -1.61
CA LEU A 33 18.32 11.34 -2.04
C LEU A 33 17.51 10.10 -2.41
N GLU A 34 17.71 9.58 -3.62
CA GLU A 34 17.06 8.38 -4.14
C GLU A 34 18.10 7.35 -4.56
N ARG A 35 17.94 6.11 -4.08
CA ARG A 35 18.85 5.00 -4.41
C ARG A 35 18.65 4.45 -5.82
N GLY A 36 17.47 4.62 -6.39
CA GLY A 36 17.15 4.16 -7.73
C GLY A 36 17.72 5.05 -8.80
N GLU A 37 17.83 4.56 -10.03
CA GLU A 37 18.22 5.32 -11.21
C GLU A 37 17.29 6.53 -11.43
N TYR A 38 16.02 6.34 -11.12
CA TYR A 38 15.00 7.38 -11.10
C TYR A 38 13.93 7.06 -10.04
N PRO A 39 13.19 8.07 -9.55
CA PRO A 39 12.09 7.84 -8.62
C PRO A 39 11.04 6.88 -9.18
N GLY A 40 10.74 5.81 -8.46
CA GLY A 40 9.83 4.76 -8.91
C GLY A 40 10.49 3.55 -9.58
N SER A 41 11.80 3.59 -9.94
CA SER A 41 12.49 2.48 -10.60
C SER A 41 12.56 1.20 -9.77
N LYS A 42 12.44 1.30 -8.46
CA LYS A 42 12.45 0.15 -7.53
C LYS A 42 11.06 -0.22 -7.02
N ASN A 43 10.01 0.44 -7.52
CA ASN A 43 8.65 0.22 -7.08
C ASN A 43 7.92 -0.78 -7.99
N VAL A 44 7.06 -1.57 -7.36
CA VAL A 44 6.16 -2.47 -8.07
C VAL A 44 5.13 -1.64 -8.83
N GLN A 45 4.93 -1.97 -10.07
CA GLN A 45 4.04 -1.27 -10.99
C GLN A 45 2.56 -1.42 -10.64
N GLY A 46 1.75 -0.40 -10.99
CA GLY A 46 0.32 -0.35 -10.78
C GLY A 46 -0.07 -0.25 -9.30
N ALA A 47 -0.71 0.82 -8.96
CA ALA A 47 -1.25 1.07 -7.64
C ALA A 47 -2.57 1.83 -7.77
N ILE A 48 -3.33 1.88 -6.68
CA ILE A 48 -4.46 2.78 -6.56
C ILE A 48 -3.95 4.09 -5.95
N MET A 49 -4.24 5.19 -6.64
CA MET A 49 -3.99 6.54 -6.17
C MET A 49 -5.29 7.14 -5.65
N TYR A 50 -5.25 7.68 -4.46
CA TYR A 50 -6.32 8.48 -3.86
C TYR A 50 -5.97 9.95 -4.07
N ALA A 51 -6.64 10.58 -5.00
CA ALA A 51 -6.26 11.89 -5.51
C ALA A 51 -6.37 13.02 -4.46
N GLU A 52 -7.29 12.89 -3.49
CA GLU A 52 -7.48 13.91 -2.45
C GLU A 52 -6.19 14.20 -1.66
N ALA A 53 -5.45 13.15 -1.29
CA ALA A 53 -4.18 13.31 -0.58
C ALA A 53 -3.13 14.07 -1.41
N LEU A 54 -3.11 13.87 -2.73
CA LEU A 54 -2.22 14.59 -3.63
C LEU A 54 -2.72 16.00 -3.93
N GLU A 55 -4.04 16.18 -4.11
CA GLU A 55 -4.68 17.47 -4.39
C GLU A 55 -4.45 18.47 -3.26
N SER A 56 -4.40 17.97 -2.00
CA SER A 56 -4.10 18.81 -0.84
C SER A 56 -2.65 19.38 -0.86
N VAL A 57 -1.78 18.83 -1.70
CA VAL A 57 -0.37 19.23 -1.84
C VAL A 57 -0.13 19.96 -3.16
N ILE A 58 -0.64 19.40 -4.25
CA ILE A 58 -0.53 19.93 -5.61
C ILE A 58 -1.93 20.16 -6.18
N PRO A 59 -2.44 21.40 -6.14
CA PRO A 59 -3.75 21.72 -6.69
C PRO A 59 -3.87 21.36 -8.17
N ASN A 60 -5.04 20.88 -8.60
CA ASN A 60 -5.31 20.39 -9.95
C ASN A 60 -4.44 19.20 -10.40
N CYS A 61 -3.93 18.40 -9.46
CA CYS A 61 -3.10 17.25 -9.76
C CYS A 61 -3.82 16.22 -10.63
N ARG A 62 -5.13 16.07 -10.51
CA ARG A 62 -5.95 15.13 -11.31
C ARG A 62 -5.81 15.33 -12.82
N ARG A 63 -5.55 16.59 -13.25
CA ARG A 63 -5.36 16.95 -14.67
C ARG A 63 -3.89 16.89 -15.10
N GLN A 64 -2.96 16.95 -14.16
CA GLN A 64 -1.52 17.07 -14.45
C GLN A 64 -0.77 15.76 -14.28
N ALA A 65 -1.19 14.93 -13.32
CA ALA A 65 -0.52 13.67 -13.04
C ALA A 65 -0.86 12.60 -14.09
N PRO A 66 0.08 11.67 -14.37
CA PRO A 66 -0.13 10.59 -15.33
C PRO A 66 -1.02 9.51 -14.73
N MET A 67 -2.32 9.83 -14.58
CA MET A 67 -3.34 8.88 -14.16
C MET A 67 -3.65 7.91 -15.29
N GLU A 68 -3.91 6.64 -14.93
CA GLU A 68 -4.33 5.62 -15.88
C GLU A 68 -5.85 5.65 -16.06
N ARG A 69 -6.60 4.97 -15.20
CA ARG A 69 -8.06 4.91 -15.27
C ARG A 69 -8.71 5.36 -13.98
N ALA A 70 -9.83 6.08 -14.07
CA ALA A 70 -10.66 6.41 -12.93
C ALA A 70 -11.43 5.16 -12.46
N ILE A 71 -11.28 4.78 -11.19
CA ILE A 71 -11.90 3.57 -10.67
C ILE A 71 -13.39 3.83 -10.42
N ILE A 72 -14.24 3.32 -11.28
CA ILE A 72 -15.71 3.37 -11.16
C ILE A 72 -16.29 2.08 -10.58
N GLU A 73 -15.53 0.97 -10.63
CA GLU A 73 -15.99 -0.31 -10.11
C GLU A 73 -14.91 -0.99 -9.27
N GLN A 74 -15.32 -1.48 -8.12
CA GLN A 74 -14.52 -2.32 -7.25
C GLN A 74 -15.23 -3.63 -6.99
N ARG A 75 -14.59 -4.74 -7.29
CA ARG A 75 -15.08 -6.11 -7.08
C ARG A 75 -14.31 -6.76 -5.95
N MET A 76 -15.01 -7.45 -5.06
CA MET A 76 -14.44 -8.27 -4.00
C MET A 76 -14.82 -9.73 -4.24
N TRP A 77 -13.86 -10.58 -4.53
CA TRP A 77 -14.06 -11.99 -4.81
C TRP A 77 -13.54 -12.86 -3.66
N VAL A 78 -14.43 -13.65 -3.08
CA VAL A 78 -14.09 -14.72 -2.14
C VAL A 78 -13.99 -16.01 -2.93
N MET A 79 -12.78 -16.49 -3.15
CA MET A 79 -12.45 -17.53 -4.12
C MET A 79 -12.22 -18.88 -3.46
N ASP A 80 -12.83 -19.94 -4.00
CA ASP A 80 -12.39 -21.30 -3.79
C ASP A 80 -11.37 -21.73 -4.86
N GLU A 81 -11.27 -23.01 -5.21
CA GLU A 81 -10.32 -23.50 -6.19
C GLU A 81 -10.78 -23.30 -7.66
N ARG A 82 -12.08 -23.12 -7.91
CA ARG A 82 -12.66 -23.09 -9.25
C ARG A 82 -13.70 -22.00 -9.47
N SER A 83 -14.23 -21.44 -8.40
CA SER A 83 -15.29 -20.46 -8.42
C SER A 83 -15.05 -19.32 -7.46
N TYR A 84 -15.92 -18.35 -7.46
CA TYR A 84 -15.95 -17.28 -6.46
C TYR A 84 -17.39 -16.86 -6.17
N VAL A 85 -17.57 -16.38 -4.95
CA VAL A 85 -18.72 -15.58 -4.56
C VAL A 85 -18.21 -14.18 -4.30
N GLY A 86 -18.87 -13.17 -4.85
CA GLY A 86 -18.37 -11.82 -4.74
C GLY A 86 -19.46 -10.75 -4.63
N SER A 87 -19.05 -9.60 -4.19
CA SER A 87 -19.79 -8.36 -4.25
C SER A 87 -19.03 -7.35 -5.08
N HIS A 88 -19.74 -6.43 -5.69
CA HIS A 88 -19.12 -5.29 -6.35
C HIS A 88 -19.95 -4.04 -6.16
N TYR A 89 -19.25 -2.92 -6.15
CA TYR A 89 -19.83 -1.60 -6.27
C TYR A 89 -19.39 -1.00 -7.60
N ARG A 90 -20.36 -0.55 -8.39
CA ARG A 90 -20.12 0.24 -9.59
C ARG A 90 -20.96 1.50 -9.52
N GLY A 91 -20.31 2.64 -9.61
CA GLY A 91 -20.95 3.93 -9.62
C GLY A 91 -20.35 4.81 -10.71
N THR A 92 -21.18 5.50 -11.46
CA THR A 92 -20.75 6.57 -12.33
C THR A 92 -20.54 7.81 -11.49
N ILE A 93 -19.47 8.54 -11.75
CA ILE A 93 -19.26 9.85 -11.15
C ILE A 93 -20.16 10.79 -11.96
N ASP A 94 -21.38 10.95 -11.46
CA ASP A 94 -22.31 11.91 -12.02
C ASP A 94 -22.13 13.23 -11.30
N THR A 95 -22.46 14.34 -11.95
CA THR A 95 -22.58 15.69 -11.36
C THR A 95 -21.32 16.57 -11.31
N GLY A 96 -20.32 16.34 -12.13
CA GLY A 96 -19.15 17.24 -12.24
C GLY A 96 -18.12 17.11 -11.13
N GLU A 97 -18.29 16.16 -10.20
CA GLU A 97 -17.26 15.80 -9.25
C GLU A 97 -16.13 15.05 -9.95
N GLN A 98 -14.90 15.37 -9.59
CA GLN A 98 -13.73 14.68 -10.11
C GLN A 98 -13.55 13.34 -9.38
N PRO A 99 -13.18 12.25 -10.09
CA PRO A 99 -12.86 10.98 -9.44
C PRO A 99 -11.81 11.14 -8.35
N ASN A 100 -11.95 10.39 -7.26
CA ASN A 100 -10.94 10.38 -6.20
C ASN A 100 -9.99 9.19 -6.30
N ARG A 101 -10.37 8.11 -6.98
CA ARG A 101 -9.58 6.88 -7.10
C ARG A 101 -9.15 6.67 -8.55
N TYR A 102 -7.85 6.44 -8.74
CA TYR A 102 -7.28 6.18 -10.06
C TYR A 102 -6.31 5.01 -9.98
N THR A 103 -6.20 4.25 -11.06
CA THR A 103 -5.04 3.39 -11.24
C THR A 103 -3.88 4.24 -11.76
N ILE A 104 -2.67 3.89 -11.36
CA ILE A 104 -1.44 4.55 -11.78
C ILE A 104 -0.34 3.52 -12.05
N ILE A 105 0.61 3.88 -12.90
CA ILE A 105 1.89 3.20 -13.05
C ILE A 105 2.93 3.98 -12.25
N ARG A 106 3.44 3.40 -11.16
CA ARG A 106 4.31 4.08 -10.20
C ARG A 106 5.57 4.67 -10.83
N ALA A 107 6.18 4.00 -11.79
CA ALA A 107 7.35 4.53 -12.50
C ALA A 107 7.04 5.87 -13.19
N ASN A 108 5.89 5.99 -13.83
CA ASN A 108 5.46 7.22 -14.50
C ASN A 108 5.06 8.29 -13.48
N PHE A 109 4.29 7.88 -12.47
CA PHE A 109 3.80 8.78 -11.43
C PHE A 109 4.94 9.38 -10.58
N ASP A 110 5.85 8.53 -10.09
CA ASP A 110 6.95 8.99 -9.25
C ASP A 110 7.93 9.90 -10.02
N LYS A 111 8.19 9.63 -11.32
CA LYS A 111 8.93 10.52 -12.20
C LYS A 111 8.24 11.88 -12.37
N TRP A 112 6.93 11.90 -12.57
CA TRP A 112 6.17 13.14 -12.67
C TRP A 112 6.23 13.93 -11.36
N PHE A 113 6.01 13.27 -10.22
CA PHE A 113 6.03 13.94 -8.93
C PHE A 113 7.42 14.50 -8.59
N SER A 114 8.48 13.75 -8.87
CA SER A 114 9.84 14.22 -8.65
C SER A 114 10.23 15.43 -9.51
N ARG A 115 9.64 15.58 -10.70
CA ARG A 115 9.78 16.84 -11.47
C ARG A 115 9.15 18.02 -10.73
N LYS A 116 7.97 17.83 -10.12
CA LYS A 116 7.33 18.87 -9.29
C LYS A 116 8.18 19.22 -8.06
N VAL A 117 8.87 18.26 -7.48
CA VAL A 117 9.81 18.49 -6.38
C VAL A 117 10.99 19.37 -6.84
N ARG A 118 11.58 19.07 -8.01
CA ARG A 118 12.65 19.90 -8.59
C ARG A 118 12.17 21.30 -8.99
N GLU A 119 10.98 21.39 -9.58
CA GLU A 119 10.32 22.68 -9.91
C GLU A 119 10.09 23.55 -8.66
N ALA A 120 9.87 22.93 -7.50
CA ALA A 120 9.75 23.63 -6.22
C ALA A 120 11.09 24.08 -5.62
N GLY A 121 12.24 23.70 -6.20
CA GLY A 121 13.56 24.12 -5.79
C GLY A 121 14.37 23.10 -4.98
N ALA A 122 13.89 21.88 -4.78
CA ALA A 122 14.67 20.83 -4.13
C ALA A 122 15.76 20.27 -5.08
N LEU A 123 16.94 19.98 -4.52
CA LEU A 123 17.99 19.23 -5.20
C LEU A 123 17.70 17.73 -5.04
N LEU A 124 17.26 17.08 -6.11
CA LEU A 124 17.06 15.62 -6.12
C LEU A 124 18.25 14.94 -6.79
N ILE A 125 18.91 14.04 -6.06
CA ILE A 125 20.04 13.22 -6.54
C ILE A 125 19.61 11.75 -6.50
N CYS A 126 19.62 11.10 -7.67
CA CYS A 126 19.36 9.67 -7.83
C CYS A 126 20.66 8.86 -7.78
N GLU A 127 20.54 7.51 -7.80
CA GLU A 127 21.67 6.57 -7.72
C GLU A 127 22.59 6.87 -6.53
N THR A 128 21.97 7.27 -5.39
CA THR A 128 22.68 7.64 -4.17
C THR A 128 22.00 6.99 -2.98
N THR A 129 22.70 6.03 -2.39
CA THR A 129 22.17 5.29 -1.23
C THR A 129 22.64 5.95 0.06
N VAL A 130 21.70 6.34 0.89
CA VAL A 130 22.02 6.70 2.28
C VAL A 130 22.30 5.42 3.06
N VAL A 131 23.50 5.32 3.63
CA VAL A 131 23.96 4.12 4.34
C VAL A 131 23.93 4.26 5.85
N GLU A 132 23.97 5.49 6.36
CA GLU A 132 24.05 5.79 7.79
C GLU A 132 23.54 7.22 8.10
N LEU A 133 23.08 7.43 9.33
CA LEU A 133 22.82 8.76 9.89
C LEU A 133 24.04 9.27 10.64
N LEU A 134 24.46 10.48 10.32
CA LEU A 134 25.49 11.21 11.09
C LEU A 134 24.87 11.70 12.38
N LYS A 135 25.51 11.42 13.51
CA LYS A 135 25.07 11.83 14.83
C LYS A 135 26.15 12.61 15.55
N LYS A 136 25.72 13.64 16.28
CA LYS A 136 26.51 14.31 17.29
C LYS A 136 25.76 14.16 18.61
N ASP A 137 26.35 13.45 19.57
CA ASP A 137 25.67 12.98 20.77
C ASP A 137 24.45 12.12 20.38
N GLN A 138 23.25 12.52 20.75
CA GLN A 138 21.98 11.84 20.39
C GLN A 138 21.29 12.46 19.17
N ARG A 139 21.77 13.61 18.69
CA ARG A 139 21.13 14.36 17.60
C ARG A 139 21.61 13.88 16.24
N VAL A 140 20.68 13.63 15.34
CA VAL A 140 20.96 13.44 13.91
C VAL A 140 21.29 14.81 13.30
N ILE A 141 22.43 14.90 12.65
CA ILE A 141 22.97 16.12 12.04
C ILE A 141 23.20 15.99 10.54
N GLY A 142 22.81 14.88 9.96
CA GLY A 142 23.00 14.62 8.53
C GLY A 142 23.00 13.14 8.19
N VAL A 143 23.50 12.84 7.01
CA VAL A 143 23.56 11.48 6.45
C VAL A 143 24.94 11.21 5.85
N ARG A 144 25.31 9.90 5.80
CA ARG A 144 26.40 9.39 4.99
C ARG A 144 25.82 8.58 3.83
N THR A 145 26.33 8.84 2.63
CA THR A 145 25.94 8.11 1.42
C THR A 145 27.03 7.10 1.04
N ASP A 146 26.72 6.25 0.06
CA ASP A 146 27.65 5.27 -0.55
C ASP A 146 28.70 5.90 -1.48
N ARG A 147 28.70 7.23 -1.63
CA ARG A 147 29.66 7.98 -2.46
C ARG A 147 30.89 8.37 -1.67
N GLU A 148 32.02 8.51 -2.36
CA GLU A 148 33.25 9.06 -1.76
C GLU A 148 33.01 10.47 -1.22
N GLY A 149 33.47 10.76 -0.01
CA GLY A 149 33.20 12.04 0.66
C GLY A 149 31.70 12.32 0.93
N GLY A 150 30.87 11.30 0.96
CA GLY A 150 29.42 11.39 0.98
C GLY A 150 28.78 11.78 2.32
N GLU A 151 29.48 12.52 3.18
CA GLU A 151 28.91 13.11 4.41
C GLU A 151 28.24 14.44 4.08
N ILE A 152 26.94 14.52 4.38
CA ILE A 152 26.10 15.68 4.09
C ILE A 152 25.36 16.07 5.35
N HIS A 153 25.43 17.34 5.73
CA HIS A 153 24.84 17.85 6.95
C HIS A 153 23.48 18.52 6.70
N ALA A 154 22.60 18.43 7.68
CA ALA A 154 21.33 19.15 7.68
C ALA A 154 20.81 19.39 9.10
N ASP A 155 19.93 20.38 9.25
CA ASP A 155 19.27 20.67 10.52
C ASP A 155 18.25 19.59 10.90
N ILE A 156 17.63 18.96 9.88
CA ILE A 156 16.66 17.86 10.04
C ILE A 156 16.76 16.83 8.92
N VAL A 157 16.54 15.56 9.26
CA VAL A 157 16.46 14.44 8.30
C VAL A 157 15.05 13.83 8.31
N VAL A 158 14.42 13.75 7.14
CA VAL A 158 13.14 13.07 6.91
C VAL A 158 13.41 11.70 6.31
N LEU A 159 13.10 10.64 7.06
CA LEU A 159 13.28 9.26 6.63
C LEU A 159 12.00 8.77 5.93
N ALA A 160 12.08 8.61 4.60
CA ALA A 160 11.03 8.13 3.71
C ALA A 160 11.55 6.98 2.82
N ASP A 161 12.47 6.16 3.37
CA ASP A 161 13.23 5.12 2.68
C ASP A 161 12.48 3.80 2.46
N GLY A 162 11.16 3.83 2.66
CA GLY A 162 10.23 2.74 2.37
C GLY A 162 10.24 1.65 3.43
N VAL A 163 9.54 0.54 3.15
CA VAL A 163 9.25 -0.53 4.10
C VAL A 163 10.50 -1.15 4.74
N ASN A 164 11.58 -1.30 3.98
CA ASN A 164 12.82 -1.87 4.49
C ASN A 164 13.46 -1.01 5.58
N SER A 165 13.28 0.31 5.52
CA SER A 165 13.74 1.29 6.51
C SER A 165 15.15 0.98 7.06
N LEU A 166 16.07 0.68 6.13
CA LEU A 166 17.41 0.18 6.48
C LEU A 166 18.20 1.23 7.25
N VAL A 167 18.05 2.50 6.89
CA VAL A 167 18.77 3.61 7.53
C VAL A 167 18.32 3.76 8.98
N ALA A 168 17.01 3.81 9.24
CA ALA A 168 16.48 3.91 10.59
C ALA A 168 16.82 2.70 11.46
N THR A 169 16.77 1.50 10.86
CA THR A 169 17.11 0.24 11.57
C THR A 169 18.60 0.19 11.94
N LYS A 170 19.50 0.44 10.99
CA LYS A 170 20.95 0.45 11.25
C LYS A 170 21.35 1.52 12.25
N SER A 171 20.67 2.64 12.23
CA SER A 171 20.93 3.76 13.16
C SER A 171 20.29 3.56 14.54
N GLY A 172 19.60 2.44 14.79
CA GLY A 172 18.97 2.13 16.07
C GLY A 172 17.73 2.95 16.40
N LEU A 173 17.12 3.61 15.40
CA LEU A 173 15.91 4.43 15.59
C LEU A 173 14.64 3.59 15.61
N ARG A 174 14.69 2.41 15.02
CA ARG A 174 13.60 1.43 15.03
C ARG A 174 14.15 0.01 15.06
N PRO A 175 13.38 -0.97 15.61
CA PRO A 175 13.76 -2.37 15.48
C PRO A 175 13.69 -2.84 14.03
N PRO A 176 14.39 -3.91 13.66
CA PRO A 176 14.24 -4.58 12.38
C PRO A 176 12.77 -5.00 12.14
N VAL A 177 12.34 -4.90 10.89
CA VAL A 177 11.00 -5.31 10.48
C VAL A 177 10.85 -6.82 10.64
N LYS A 178 9.81 -7.28 11.34
CA LYS A 178 9.56 -8.69 11.57
C LYS A 178 8.83 -9.32 10.39
N ALA A 179 9.08 -10.60 10.11
CA ALA A 179 8.43 -11.34 9.02
C ALA A 179 6.89 -11.41 9.15
N GLN A 180 6.38 -11.33 10.38
CA GLN A 180 4.94 -11.29 10.69
C GLN A 180 4.30 -9.91 10.49
N ASP A 181 5.09 -8.85 10.31
CA ASP A 181 4.61 -7.47 10.17
C ASP A 181 4.73 -6.96 8.72
N VAL A 182 5.15 -7.84 7.79
CA VAL A 182 5.29 -7.50 6.37
C VAL A 182 4.74 -8.59 5.47
N ALA A 183 4.09 -8.18 4.39
CA ALA A 183 3.75 -9.04 3.26
C ALA A 183 4.77 -8.87 2.14
N LEU A 184 5.01 -9.94 1.39
CA LEU A 184 5.71 -9.90 0.11
C LEU A 184 4.67 -9.99 -0.99
N ALA A 185 4.55 -8.95 -1.79
CA ALA A 185 3.71 -8.91 -2.97
C ALA A 185 4.55 -9.07 -4.23
N VAL A 186 4.06 -9.91 -5.14
CA VAL A 186 4.59 -10.08 -6.49
C VAL A 186 3.55 -9.66 -7.50
N LYS A 187 3.99 -9.09 -8.60
CA LYS A 187 3.11 -8.52 -9.60
C LYS A 187 3.69 -8.58 -11.00
N GLU A 188 2.79 -8.69 -11.96
CA GLU A 188 3.07 -8.62 -13.39
C GLU A 188 2.24 -7.53 -14.06
N MET A 189 2.79 -7.00 -15.15
CA MET A 189 2.09 -6.14 -16.10
C MET A 189 1.76 -6.93 -17.36
N HIS A 190 0.47 -7.12 -17.60
CA HIS A 190 -0.09 -7.81 -18.75
C HIS A 190 -0.59 -6.79 -19.78
N PHE A 191 0.13 -6.63 -20.87
CA PHE A 191 -0.24 -5.69 -21.93
C PHE A 191 -1.31 -6.26 -22.83
N LEU A 192 -2.33 -5.46 -23.11
CA LEU A 192 -3.47 -5.74 -23.96
C LEU A 192 -3.94 -4.47 -24.66
N PRO A 193 -4.44 -4.57 -25.89
CA PRO A 193 -5.12 -3.44 -26.52
C PRO A 193 -6.24 -2.88 -25.66
N ARG A 194 -6.36 -1.55 -25.68
CA ARG A 194 -7.35 -0.82 -24.89
C ARG A 194 -8.77 -1.36 -25.05
N GLU A 195 -9.19 -1.62 -26.28
CA GLU A 195 -10.53 -2.13 -26.60
C GLU A 195 -10.79 -3.51 -25.98
N GLN A 196 -9.76 -4.36 -25.89
CA GLN A 196 -9.91 -5.67 -25.24
C GLN A 196 -10.09 -5.52 -23.73
N ILE A 197 -9.40 -4.58 -23.09
CA ILE A 197 -9.60 -4.28 -21.67
C ILE A 197 -11.01 -3.75 -21.46
N GLU A 198 -11.44 -2.78 -22.27
CA GLU A 198 -12.77 -2.20 -22.17
C GLU A 198 -13.88 -3.24 -22.32
N GLN A 199 -13.77 -4.13 -23.30
CA GLN A 199 -14.74 -5.22 -23.53
C GLN A 199 -14.76 -6.22 -22.35
N ARG A 200 -13.58 -6.68 -21.88
CA ARG A 200 -13.49 -7.68 -20.79
C ARG A 200 -14.03 -7.18 -19.46
N PHE A 201 -13.86 -5.91 -19.20
CA PHE A 201 -14.27 -5.32 -17.91
C PHE A 201 -15.58 -4.54 -18.01
N ASN A 202 -16.18 -4.45 -19.22
CA ASN A 202 -17.40 -3.70 -19.49
C ASN A 202 -17.26 -2.23 -19.06
N ILE A 203 -16.20 -1.57 -19.53
CA ILE A 203 -15.87 -0.18 -19.28
C ILE A 203 -15.63 0.56 -20.58
N SER A 204 -15.58 1.87 -20.54
CA SER A 204 -15.31 2.73 -21.69
C SER A 204 -14.45 3.93 -21.31
N GLY A 205 -13.76 4.49 -22.29
CA GLY A 205 -12.90 5.66 -22.05
C GLY A 205 -11.85 5.40 -20.97
N ASP A 206 -11.72 6.31 -20.02
CA ASP A 206 -10.78 6.20 -18.90
C ASP A 206 -11.40 5.61 -17.62
N ASP A 207 -12.54 4.92 -17.74
CA ASP A 207 -13.13 4.14 -16.66
C ASP A 207 -12.26 2.95 -16.27
N GLY A 208 -12.20 2.64 -15.00
CA GLY A 208 -11.36 1.57 -14.46
C GLY A 208 -12.09 0.63 -13.50
N VAL A 209 -11.60 -0.60 -13.45
CA VAL A 209 -12.07 -1.65 -12.55
C VAL A 209 -10.90 -2.16 -11.70
N VAL A 210 -11.19 -2.39 -10.44
CA VAL A 210 -10.31 -3.06 -9.48
C VAL A 210 -11.00 -4.34 -9.02
N ILE A 211 -10.26 -5.45 -9.03
CA ILE A 211 -10.70 -6.73 -8.47
C ILE A 211 -9.75 -7.10 -7.34
N GLU A 212 -10.31 -7.35 -6.18
CA GLU A 212 -9.62 -7.85 -5.01
C GLU A 212 -10.06 -9.27 -4.73
N MET A 213 -9.11 -10.15 -4.50
CA MET A 213 -9.32 -11.59 -4.43
C MET A 213 -8.82 -12.14 -3.10
N PHE A 214 -9.66 -12.89 -2.41
CA PHE A 214 -9.38 -13.51 -1.11
C PHE A 214 -9.68 -15.00 -1.15
N GLY A 215 -9.13 -15.75 -0.24
CA GLY A 215 -9.49 -17.15 -0.02
C GLY A 215 -8.43 -18.13 -0.54
N LYS A 216 -8.88 -19.20 -1.16
CA LYS A 216 -8.04 -20.36 -1.53
C LYS A 216 -6.87 -20.03 -2.46
N ILE A 217 -6.92 -18.95 -3.21
CA ILE A 217 -5.80 -18.49 -4.04
C ILE A 217 -4.52 -18.25 -3.25
N THR A 218 -4.63 -17.93 -1.95
CA THR A 218 -3.48 -17.74 -1.06
C THR A 218 -2.99 -19.04 -0.40
N LYS A 219 -3.63 -20.18 -0.69
CA LYS A 219 -3.33 -21.50 -0.08
C LYS A 219 -3.32 -21.46 1.46
N GLY A 220 -4.23 -20.67 2.03
CA GLY A 220 -4.39 -20.50 3.48
C GLY A 220 -3.39 -19.54 4.14
N MET A 221 -2.52 -18.91 3.38
CA MET A 221 -1.68 -17.81 3.85
C MET A 221 -2.51 -16.52 4.00
N VAL A 222 -2.17 -15.69 4.98
CA VAL A 222 -2.77 -14.35 5.09
C VAL A 222 -2.26 -13.49 3.96
N GLY A 223 -3.17 -13.07 3.10
CA GLY A 223 -2.82 -12.32 1.92
C GLY A 223 -4.00 -12.16 0.97
N THR A 224 -3.73 -11.53 -0.17
CA THR A 224 -4.76 -11.19 -1.15
C THR A 224 -4.17 -11.15 -2.56
N GLY A 225 -4.98 -11.52 -3.53
CA GLY A 225 -4.72 -11.24 -4.93
C GLY A 225 -5.40 -9.94 -5.37
N PHE A 226 -4.91 -9.35 -6.43
CA PHE A 226 -5.48 -8.14 -7.01
C PHE A 226 -5.31 -8.09 -8.52
N LEU A 227 -6.21 -7.36 -9.17
CA LEU A 227 -6.16 -7.05 -10.58
C LEU A 227 -6.66 -5.61 -10.78
N TYR A 228 -5.86 -4.79 -11.46
CA TYR A 228 -6.17 -3.39 -11.75
C TYR A 228 -6.10 -3.15 -13.25
N THR A 229 -7.13 -2.53 -13.84
CA THR A 229 -7.10 -2.11 -15.23
C THR A 229 -6.34 -0.80 -15.39
N ASN A 230 -5.38 -0.74 -16.32
CA ASN A 230 -4.73 0.46 -16.81
C ASN A 230 -5.21 0.74 -18.25
N LYS A 231 -4.71 1.79 -18.90
CA LYS A 231 -5.14 2.17 -20.25
C LYS A 231 -4.86 1.06 -21.27
N GLU A 232 -3.65 0.49 -21.26
CA GLU A 232 -3.17 -0.50 -22.22
C GLU A 232 -2.52 -1.71 -21.53
N SER A 233 -2.84 -1.93 -20.26
CA SER A 233 -2.33 -3.06 -19.49
C SER A 233 -3.25 -3.41 -18.33
N ILE A 234 -3.01 -4.59 -17.75
CA ILE A 234 -3.60 -5.06 -16.52
C ILE A 234 -2.48 -5.33 -15.55
N SER A 235 -2.53 -4.70 -14.36
CA SER A 235 -1.66 -5.07 -13.26
C SER A 235 -2.29 -6.23 -12.50
N VAL A 236 -1.63 -7.37 -12.43
CA VAL A 236 -2.08 -8.53 -11.68
C VAL A 236 -1.04 -8.94 -10.67
N GLY A 237 -1.45 -9.26 -9.45
CA GLY A 237 -0.52 -9.66 -8.42
C GLY A 237 -1.16 -10.36 -7.24
N ILE A 238 -0.31 -10.90 -6.39
CA ILE A 238 -0.68 -11.55 -5.14
C ILE A 238 0.36 -11.24 -4.08
N GLY A 239 -0.09 -11.00 -2.85
CA GLY A 239 0.78 -10.76 -1.71
C GLY A 239 0.34 -11.56 -0.51
N CYS A 240 1.30 -12.15 0.22
CA CYS A 240 1.05 -12.83 1.49
C CYS A 240 2.13 -12.47 2.51
N MET A 241 1.83 -12.71 3.80
CA MET A 241 2.77 -12.48 4.88
C MET A 241 4.07 -13.26 4.65
N VAL A 242 5.21 -12.61 4.88
CA VAL A 242 6.55 -13.24 4.70
C VAL A 242 6.70 -14.45 5.60
N GLU A 243 6.17 -14.42 6.82
CA GLU A 243 6.17 -15.56 7.73
C GLU A 243 5.40 -16.76 7.16
N ASP A 244 4.27 -16.48 6.48
CA ASP A 244 3.45 -17.53 5.88
C ASP A 244 4.15 -18.18 4.67
N PHE A 245 4.82 -17.40 3.82
CA PHE A 245 5.64 -17.96 2.74
C PHE A 245 6.73 -18.90 3.27
N LYS A 246 7.43 -18.47 4.34
CA LYS A 246 8.45 -19.31 4.99
C LYS A 246 7.87 -20.63 5.52
N ARG A 247 6.69 -20.56 6.16
CA ARG A 247 6.02 -21.73 6.72
C ARG A 247 5.50 -22.68 5.64
N ALA A 248 4.91 -22.13 4.58
CA ALA A 248 4.30 -22.92 3.50
C ALA A 248 5.32 -23.50 2.53
N GLY A 249 6.52 -22.94 2.45
CA GLY A 249 7.53 -23.37 1.48
C GLY A 249 7.15 -23.12 0.02
N ILE A 250 6.22 -22.19 -0.22
CA ILE A 250 5.72 -21.83 -1.56
C ILE A 250 6.44 -20.57 -2.03
N SER A 251 6.93 -20.55 -3.26
CA SER A 251 7.50 -19.32 -3.81
C SER A 251 6.39 -18.34 -4.21
N PRO A 252 6.62 -17.03 -4.03
CA PRO A 252 5.64 -16.01 -4.46
C PRO A 252 5.30 -16.10 -5.95
N ASN A 253 6.29 -16.41 -6.79
CA ASN A 253 6.09 -16.60 -8.23
C ASN A 253 5.16 -17.78 -8.52
N GLN A 254 5.37 -18.94 -7.87
CA GLN A 254 4.48 -20.09 -8.03
C GLN A 254 3.04 -19.75 -7.61
N LEU A 255 2.88 -19.01 -6.53
CA LEU A 255 1.57 -18.59 -6.07
C LEU A 255 0.85 -17.68 -7.08
N LEU A 256 1.58 -16.75 -7.71
CA LEU A 256 1.05 -15.90 -8.77
C LEU A 256 0.66 -16.71 -10.01
N GLU A 257 1.51 -17.64 -10.44
CA GLU A 257 1.20 -18.54 -11.56
C GLU A 257 -0.06 -19.39 -11.32
N ASP A 258 -0.21 -19.91 -10.10
CA ASP A 258 -1.39 -20.68 -9.71
C ASP A 258 -2.66 -19.82 -9.73
N MET A 259 -2.58 -18.57 -9.21
CA MET A 259 -3.69 -17.62 -9.26
C MET A 259 -4.10 -17.27 -10.70
N LYS A 260 -3.14 -17.03 -11.59
CA LYS A 260 -3.43 -16.73 -13.01
C LYS A 260 -4.14 -17.88 -13.72
N LYS A 261 -3.93 -19.12 -13.31
CA LYS A 261 -4.60 -20.31 -13.87
C LYS A 261 -6.02 -20.52 -13.36
N HIS A 262 -6.44 -19.77 -12.33
CA HIS A 262 -7.79 -19.88 -11.79
C HIS A 262 -8.83 -19.56 -12.88
N PRO A 263 -9.92 -20.38 -13.05
CA PRO A 263 -10.91 -20.21 -14.13
C PRO A 263 -11.55 -18.82 -14.20
N ALA A 264 -11.65 -18.10 -13.09
CA ALA A 264 -12.17 -16.73 -13.07
C ALA A 264 -11.14 -15.67 -13.47
N VAL A 265 -9.84 -15.94 -13.34
CA VAL A 265 -8.75 -14.99 -13.63
C VAL A 265 -8.19 -15.18 -15.02
N GLN A 266 -7.97 -16.42 -15.43
CA GLN A 266 -7.36 -16.78 -16.71
C GLN A 266 -8.01 -16.07 -17.93
N PRO A 267 -9.35 -16.02 -18.09
CA PRO A 267 -9.98 -15.35 -19.22
C PRO A 267 -9.72 -13.86 -19.28
N LEU A 268 -9.51 -13.20 -18.12
CA LEU A 268 -9.23 -11.77 -18.05
C LEU A 268 -7.83 -11.44 -18.59
N LEU A 269 -6.91 -12.39 -18.55
CA LEU A 269 -5.52 -12.24 -18.98
C LEU A 269 -5.23 -12.88 -20.34
N ALA A 270 -6.19 -13.59 -20.93
CA ALA A 270 -5.98 -14.35 -22.17
C ALA A 270 -5.46 -13.44 -23.30
N GLY A 271 -4.39 -13.90 -24.00
CA GLY A 271 -3.79 -13.16 -25.12
C GLY A 271 -2.99 -11.91 -24.72
N SER A 272 -2.75 -11.70 -23.43
CA SER A 272 -1.88 -10.61 -22.97
C SER A 272 -0.39 -10.97 -23.10
N GLU A 273 0.44 -9.96 -23.27
CA GLU A 273 1.90 -10.07 -23.23
C GLU A 273 2.43 -9.60 -21.86
N ILE A 274 3.20 -10.46 -21.18
CA ILE A 274 3.85 -10.10 -19.92
C ILE A 274 5.15 -9.36 -20.23
N LYS A 275 5.28 -8.12 -19.77
CA LYS A 275 6.48 -7.30 -20.02
C LYS A 275 7.25 -6.97 -18.74
N GLU A 276 6.64 -7.11 -17.57
CA GLU A 276 7.27 -6.71 -16.32
C GLU A 276 6.84 -7.62 -15.18
N TYR A 277 7.80 -8.04 -14.38
CA TYR A 277 7.60 -8.73 -13.11
C TYR A 277 8.36 -8.01 -12.03
N SER A 278 7.74 -7.80 -10.88
CA SER A 278 8.38 -7.18 -9.74
C SER A 278 7.87 -7.71 -8.41
N ALA A 279 8.70 -7.58 -7.37
CA ALA A 279 8.39 -7.98 -6.01
C ALA A 279 8.67 -6.84 -5.05
N HIS A 280 7.78 -6.64 -4.08
CA HIS A 280 7.91 -5.58 -3.08
C HIS A 280 7.35 -6.01 -1.73
N LEU A 281 8.01 -5.56 -0.66
CA LEU A 281 7.48 -5.71 0.69
C LEU A 281 6.45 -4.61 0.97
N ILE A 282 5.42 -4.96 1.74
CA ILE A 282 4.36 -4.04 2.16
C ILE A 282 4.24 -4.15 3.69
N PRO A 283 4.23 -3.04 4.44
CA PRO A 283 3.97 -3.08 5.88
C PRO A 283 2.54 -3.55 6.16
N GLU A 284 2.39 -4.57 6.99
CA GLU A 284 1.09 -5.17 7.32
C GLU A 284 0.88 -5.33 8.84
N GLY A 285 1.83 -4.86 9.65
CA GLY A 285 1.79 -4.96 11.10
C GLY A 285 0.75 -4.04 11.78
N GLY A 286 0.16 -3.11 11.03
CA GLY A 286 -0.87 -2.19 11.52
C GLY A 286 -0.40 -1.28 12.65
N TYR A 287 -1.36 -0.76 13.43
CA TYR A 287 -1.14 0.22 14.50
C TYR A 287 -0.08 -0.20 15.53
N ASN A 288 -0.10 -1.48 15.94
CA ASN A 288 0.77 -1.99 17.01
C ASN A 288 2.24 -2.13 16.57
N ALA A 289 2.52 -2.12 15.27
CA ALA A 289 3.87 -2.23 14.70
C ALA A 289 4.51 -0.87 14.36
N ILE A 290 3.79 0.26 14.57
CA ILE A 290 4.31 1.60 14.30
C ILE A 290 5.44 1.93 15.28
N PRO A 291 6.65 2.23 14.79
CA PRO A 291 7.78 2.57 15.64
C PRO A 291 7.68 4.00 16.20
N THR A 292 8.68 4.41 16.97
CA THR A 292 8.91 5.84 17.23
C THR A 292 9.17 6.55 15.89
N VAL A 293 8.45 7.64 15.63
CA VAL A 293 8.44 8.33 14.33
C VAL A 293 9.12 9.68 14.32
N HIS A 294 9.69 10.10 15.44
CA HIS A 294 10.45 11.34 15.57
C HIS A 294 11.50 11.24 16.70
N GLY A 295 12.50 12.09 16.63
CA GLY A 295 13.53 12.19 17.67
C GLY A 295 14.41 13.43 17.46
N GLU A 296 15.61 13.41 18.00
CA GLU A 296 16.55 14.51 17.90
C GLU A 296 17.05 14.69 16.46
N GLY A 297 16.49 15.68 15.72
CA GLY A 297 16.88 16.02 14.35
C GLY A 297 16.34 15.09 13.29
N TRP A 298 15.30 14.29 13.55
CA TRP A 298 14.74 13.38 12.56
C TRP A 298 13.24 13.10 12.73
N VAL A 299 12.59 12.76 11.59
CA VAL A 299 11.23 12.22 11.52
C VAL A 299 11.15 11.06 10.53
N ILE A 300 10.19 10.14 10.73
CA ILE A 300 9.91 9.02 9.82
C ILE A 300 8.51 9.18 9.25
N CYS A 301 8.33 8.97 7.93
CA CYS A 301 7.03 9.01 7.25
C CYS A 301 6.86 7.88 6.22
N GLY A 302 5.61 7.65 5.79
CA GLY A 302 5.27 6.61 4.83
C GLY A 302 5.53 5.19 5.35
N ASP A 303 5.85 4.29 4.44
CA ASP A 303 6.09 2.86 4.74
C ASP A 303 7.26 2.64 5.70
N SER A 304 8.21 3.57 5.77
CA SER A 304 9.30 3.53 6.77
C SER A 304 8.77 3.57 8.20
N GLY A 305 7.62 4.23 8.42
CA GLY A 305 6.90 4.24 9.68
C GLY A 305 5.83 3.16 9.81
N GLY A 306 5.63 2.32 8.78
CA GLY A 306 4.59 1.29 8.80
C GLY A 306 3.18 1.84 8.54
N PHE A 307 3.04 3.03 7.96
CA PHE A 307 1.76 3.68 7.72
C PHE A 307 1.04 3.11 6.49
N VAL A 308 0.50 1.89 6.66
CA VAL A 308 -0.34 1.20 5.65
C VAL A 308 -1.57 0.64 6.35
N ASN A 309 -2.75 0.89 5.77
CA ASN A 309 -4.00 0.29 6.19
C ASN A 309 -4.24 -0.99 5.36
N SER A 310 -3.88 -2.13 5.92
CA SER A 310 -3.97 -3.43 5.28
C SER A 310 -5.42 -3.87 5.01
N VAL A 311 -6.38 -3.40 5.79
CA VAL A 311 -7.81 -3.74 5.65
C VAL A 311 -8.40 -3.09 4.39
N HIS A 312 -8.09 -1.81 4.17
CA HIS A 312 -8.57 -1.06 3.01
C HIS A 312 -7.54 -0.95 1.88
N ARG A 313 -6.34 -1.53 2.04
CA ARG A 313 -5.21 -1.49 1.09
C ARG A 313 -4.80 -0.09 0.69
N GLU A 314 -4.82 0.78 1.66
CA GLU A 314 -4.42 2.16 1.54
C GLU A 314 -2.98 2.31 2.01
N GLY A 315 -2.14 2.81 1.12
CA GLY A 315 -0.72 3.07 1.40
C GLY A 315 -0.31 4.43 0.85
N SER A 316 -0.59 4.72 -0.41
CA SER A 316 -0.15 5.95 -1.07
C SER A 316 -0.71 7.22 -0.42
N ASN A 317 -2.01 7.23 -0.06
CA ASN A 317 -2.65 8.34 0.63
C ASN A 317 -2.10 8.53 2.06
N LEU A 318 -1.86 7.43 2.81
CA LEU A 318 -1.24 7.51 4.12
C LEU A 318 0.20 8.01 4.02
N ALA A 319 0.96 7.51 3.03
CA ALA A 319 2.32 7.94 2.78
C ALA A 319 2.39 9.45 2.47
N MET A 320 1.55 9.94 1.56
CA MET A 320 1.49 11.37 1.24
C MET A 320 1.04 12.22 2.43
N THR A 321 0.03 11.77 3.17
CA THR A 321 -0.46 12.50 4.36
C THR A 321 0.59 12.59 5.44
N THR A 322 1.31 11.49 5.73
CA THR A 322 2.38 11.51 6.74
C THR A 322 3.56 12.37 6.32
N GLY A 323 3.93 12.37 5.03
CA GLY A 323 4.93 13.28 4.47
C GLY A 323 4.51 14.75 4.60
N ARG A 324 3.23 15.06 4.35
CA ARG A 324 2.66 16.41 4.51
C ARG A 324 2.72 16.86 5.98
N LEU A 325 2.24 16.05 6.90
CA LEU A 325 2.25 16.37 8.33
C LEU A 325 3.67 16.56 8.88
N ALA A 326 4.64 15.78 8.37
CA ALA A 326 6.06 15.97 8.70
C ALA A 326 6.57 17.34 8.23
N ALA A 327 6.33 17.68 6.96
CA ALA A 327 6.73 18.96 6.40
C ALA A 327 6.05 20.15 7.10
N GLU A 328 4.74 20.11 7.33
CA GLU A 328 3.99 21.14 8.04
C GLU A 328 4.54 21.38 9.46
N THR A 329 4.88 20.29 10.17
CA THR A 329 5.50 20.38 11.50
C THR A 329 6.87 21.06 11.44
N ILE A 330 7.72 20.68 10.51
CA ILE A 330 9.05 21.26 10.31
C ILE A 330 8.94 22.76 9.99
N LEU A 331 8.05 23.12 9.09
CA LEU A 331 7.82 24.52 8.70
C LEU A 331 7.26 25.36 9.85
N ALA A 332 6.35 24.82 10.63
CA ALA A 332 5.83 25.50 11.83
C ALA A 332 6.92 25.78 12.86
N LEU A 333 7.78 24.79 13.15
CA LEU A 333 8.91 24.96 14.05
C LEU A 333 9.92 25.99 13.52
N ARG A 334 10.21 25.98 12.22
CA ARG A 334 11.07 26.98 11.58
C ARG A 334 10.51 28.40 11.72
N ALA A 335 9.22 28.57 11.46
CA ALA A 335 8.56 29.87 11.59
C ALA A 335 8.57 30.41 13.04
N GLU A 336 8.54 29.52 14.02
CA GLU A 336 8.64 29.85 15.44
C GLU A 336 10.09 30.03 15.94
N GLY A 337 11.10 29.80 15.09
CA GLY A 337 12.51 29.82 15.48
C GLY A 337 12.89 28.72 16.47
N LYS A 338 12.19 27.60 16.46
CA LYS A 338 12.40 26.47 17.38
C LYS A 338 13.29 25.39 16.76
N ASP A 339 14.12 24.79 17.61
CA ASP A 339 14.95 23.65 17.25
C ASP A 339 14.15 22.40 16.88
N TYR A 340 14.72 21.56 16.01
CA TYR A 340 14.19 20.24 15.65
C TYR A 340 14.60 19.17 16.68
N ASN A 341 14.42 19.43 17.96
CA ASN A 341 14.64 18.46 19.02
C ASN A 341 13.41 17.53 19.21
N ALA A 342 13.58 16.43 19.93
CA ALA A 342 12.52 15.44 20.14
C ALA A 342 11.26 16.03 20.79
N ALA A 343 11.43 16.99 21.72
CA ALA A 343 10.30 17.64 22.42
C ALA A 343 9.46 18.47 21.43
N ASN A 344 10.07 19.23 20.56
CA ASN A 344 9.39 20.05 19.57
C ASN A 344 8.78 19.19 18.46
N LEU A 345 9.52 18.17 17.96
CA LEU A 345 9.06 17.24 16.92
C LEU A 345 7.95 16.30 17.41
N ARG A 346 7.67 16.23 18.70
CA ARG A 346 6.48 15.54 19.24
C ARG A 346 5.18 16.06 18.62
N ARG A 347 5.14 17.31 18.13
CA ARG A 347 4.00 17.87 17.38
C ARG A 347 3.65 17.05 16.16
N TYR A 348 4.64 16.47 15.47
CA TYR A 348 4.40 15.55 14.35
C TYR A 348 3.63 14.30 14.81
N ARG A 349 4.02 13.71 15.95
CA ARG A 349 3.29 12.57 16.51
C ARG A 349 1.85 12.97 16.87
N SER A 350 1.65 14.13 17.49
CA SER A 350 0.30 14.63 17.81
C SER A 350 -0.54 14.84 16.55
N ALA A 351 0.03 15.45 15.49
CA ALA A 351 -0.66 15.64 14.22
C ALA A 351 -1.05 14.32 13.54
N LEU A 352 -0.20 13.29 13.65
CA LEU A 352 -0.53 11.94 13.18
C LEU A 352 -1.72 11.34 13.94
N GLU A 353 -1.72 11.43 15.29
CA GLU A 353 -2.81 10.90 16.14
C GLU A 353 -4.16 11.59 15.85
N ASP A 354 -4.14 12.88 15.53
CA ASP A 354 -5.33 13.64 15.18
C ASP A 354 -5.82 13.40 13.75
N SER A 355 -4.96 12.85 12.88
CA SER A 355 -5.28 12.56 11.49
C SER A 355 -6.08 11.26 11.33
N PHE A 356 -6.70 11.11 10.14
CA PHE A 356 -7.35 9.84 9.78
C PHE A 356 -6.36 8.66 9.75
N VAL A 357 -5.07 8.91 9.46
CA VAL A 357 -4.05 7.86 9.37
C VAL A 357 -3.99 7.03 10.65
N MET A 358 -3.79 7.68 11.79
CA MET A 358 -3.68 6.95 13.06
C MET A 358 -5.04 6.50 13.59
N LYS A 359 -6.12 7.26 13.32
CA LYS A 359 -7.49 6.87 13.71
C LYS A 359 -7.92 5.57 13.04
N ASP A 360 -7.69 5.45 11.73
CA ASP A 360 -8.05 4.25 10.97
C ASP A 360 -7.15 3.05 11.32
N LEU A 361 -5.83 3.27 11.44
CA LEU A 361 -4.94 2.21 11.89
C LEU A 361 -5.31 1.69 13.29
N LYS A 362 -5.67 2.58 14.21
CA LYS A 362 -6.12 2.22 15.56
C LYS A 362 -7.45 1.46 15.55
N LYS A 363 -8.38 1.86 14.68
CA LYS A 363 -9.67 1.17 14.49
C LYS A 363 -9.47 -0.30 14.10
N TYR A 364 -8.54 -0.57 13.19
CA TYR A 364 -8.30 -1.91 12.64
C TYR A 364 -7.11 -2.65 13.31
N ARG A 365 -6.64 -2.20 14.46
CA ARG A 365 -5.42 -2.72 15.14
C ARG A 365 -5.45 -4.22 15.44
N ASP A 366 -6.64 -4.79 15.64
CA ASP A 366 -6.82 -6.20 15.98
C ASP A 366 -6.95 -7.12 14.74
N MET A 367 -7.14 -6.54 13.54
CA MET A 367 -7.39 -7.30 12.31
C MET A 367 -6.22 -8.21 11.91
N PRO A 368 -4.94 -7.75 11.92
CA PRO A 368 -3.82 -8.61 11.56
C PRO A 368 -3.77 -9.87 12.43
N GLU A 369 -3.93 -9.74 13.73
CA GLU A 369 -3.92 -10.86 14.69
C GLU A 369 -5.12 -11.79 14.48
N ILE A 370 -6.32 -11.23 14.24
CA ILE A 370 -7.53 -12.03 13.98
C ILE A 370 -7.32 -12.88 12.72
N LEU A 371 -6.81 -12.33 11.63
CA LEU A 371 -6.58 -13.08 10.39
C LEU A 371 -5.46 -14.13 10.59
N HIS A 372 -4.41 -13.78 11.31
CA HIS A 372 -3.31 -14.70 11.59
C HIS A 372 -3.77 -15.94 12.34
N HIS A 373 -4.63 -15.81 13.34
CA HIS A 373 -5.11 -16.91 14.18
C HIS A 373 -6.39 -17.59 13.68
N ASN A 374 -7.05 -17.09 12.63
CA ASN A 374 -8.32 -17.60 12.14
C ASN A 374 -8.29 -17.89 10.64
N ARG A 375 -7.42 -18.83 10.25
CA ARG A 375 -7.19 -19.22 8.84
C ARG A 375 -8.45 -19.77 8.14
N GLN A 376 -9.47 -20.20 8.88
CA GLN A 376 -10.75 -20.64 8.33
C GLN A 376 -11.43 -19.53 7.49
N PHE A 377 -11.15 -18.25 7.72
CA PHE A 377 -11.63 -17.15 6.89
C PHE A 377 -11.06 -17.20 5.46
N LEU A 378 -9.90 -17.80 5.29
CA LEU A 378 -9.19 -17.91 3.99
C LEU A 378 -9.28 -19.31 3.38
N THR A 379 -9.77 -20.30 4.11
CA THR A 379 -9.83 -21.70 3.67
C THR A 379 -11.25 -22.25 3.66
N THR A 380 -11.85 -22.40 4.83
CA THR A 380 -13.16 -23.07 5.02
C THR A 380 -14.32 -22.22 4.53
N TYR A 381 -14.34 -20.91 4.87
CA TYR A 381 -15.47 -20.07 4.46
C TYR A 381 -15.56 -19.81 2.96
N PRO A 382 -14.49 -19.64 2.19
CA PRO A 382 -14.56 -19.58 0.73
C PRO A 382 -15.23 -20.80 0.11
N GLU A 383 -14.88 -22.01 0.55
CA GLU A 383 -15.52 -23.25 0.08
C GLU A 383 -16.99 -23.33 0.48
N LEU A 384 -17.32 -23.00 1.72
CA LEU A 384 -18.70 -23.01 2.20
C LEU A 384 -19.60 -22.04 1.43
N LEU A 385 -19.10 -20.84 1.13
CA LEU A 385 -19.84 -19.85 0.36
C LEU A 385 -20.07 -20.31 -1.08
N SER A 386 -19.04 -20.85 -1.74
CA SER A 386 -19.16 -21.38 -3.09
C SER A 386 -20.09 -22.59 -3.16
N SER A 387 -19.97 -23.54 -2.24
CA SER A 387 -20.85 -24.71 -2.13
C SER A 387 -22.30 -24.30 -1.90
N ALA A 388 -22.54 -23.34 -1.01
CA ALA A 388 -23.87 -22.81 -0.73
C ALA A 388 -24.49 -22.14 -1.96
N ALA A 389 -23.72 -21.30 -2.65
CA ALA A 389 -24.18 -20.64 -3.87
C ALA A 389 -24.50 -21.65 -4.97
N GLN A 390 -23.62 -22.62 -5.20
CA GLN A 390 -23.82 -23.68 -6.18
C GLN A 390 -25.08 -24.51 -5.87
N THR A 391 -25.27 -24.92 -4.60
CA THR A 391 -26.42 -25.69 -4.15
C THR A 391 -27.73 -24.92 -4.35
N LEU A 392 -27.74 -23.63 -3.98
CA LEU A 392 -28.95 -22.81 -4.07
C LEU A 392 -29.34 -22.48 -5.51
N LEU A 393 -28.35 -22.21 -6.36
CA LEU A 393 -28.57 -21.82 -7.76
C LEU A 393 -28.88 -23.00 -8.69
N LYS A 394 -28.52 -24.22 -8.29
CA LYS A 394 -28.82 -25.42 -9.05
C LYS A 394 -30.33 -25.67 -9.10
N VAL A 395 -30.87 -25.89 -10.31
CA VAL A 395 -32.29 -26.25 -10.55
C VAL A 395 -32.30 -27.72 -11.02
N ASP A 396 -32.66 -28.63 -10.09
CA ASP A 396 -32.56 -30.07 -10.25
C ASP A 396 -33.75 -30.84 -9.70
N GLY A 397 -34.89 -30.17 -9.51
CA GLY A 397 -36.11 -30.79 -8.97
C GLY A 397 -36.16 -30.89 -7.43
N ILE A 398 -35.08 -30.52 -6.75
CA ILE A 398 -35.04 -30.47 -5.29
C ILE A 398 -35.55 -29.09 -4.83
N ASP A 399 -36.50 -29.09 -3.87
CA ASP A 399 -37.06 -27.86 -3.31
C ASP A 399 -36.04 -27.04 -2.53
N LYS A 400 -36.26 -25.73 -2.45
CA LYS A 400 -35.32 -24.80 -1.79
C LYS A 400 -35.17 -25.05 -0.29
N ARG A 401 -36.23 -25.49 0.40
CA ARG A 401 -36.17 -25.79 1.83
C ARG A 401 -35.25 -26.97 2.13
N THR A 402 -35.22 -27.98 1.26
CA THR A 402 -34.29 -29.10 1.37
C THR A 402 -32.87 -28.64 1.14
N LYS A 403 -32.62 -27.83 0.08
CA LYS A 403 -31.29 -27.24 -0.22
C LYS A 403 -30.76 -26.37 0.92
N GLU A 404 -31.61 -25.53 1.50
CA GLU A 404 -31.25 -24.71 2.68
C GLU A 404 -30.86 -25.54 3.93
N LYS A 405 -31.55 -26.69 4.14
CA LYS A 405 -31.18 -27.64 5.19
C LYS A 405 -29.82 -28.27 4.91
N ASP A 406 -29.54 -28.62 3.66
CA ASP A 406 -28.26 -29.21 3.26
C ASP A 406 -27.12 -28.21 3.41
N ILE A 407 -27.29 -26.96 2.98
CA ILE A 407 -26.35 -25.87 3.20
C ILE A 407 -26.05 -25.69 4.69
N LYS A 408 -27.12 -25.62 5.52
CA LYS A 408 -26.95 -25.48 6.98
C LYS A 408 -26.18 -26.66 7.57
N ARG A 409 -26.46 -27.88 7.09
CA ARG A 409 -25.76 -29.09 7.54
C ARG A 409 -24.28 -29.03 7.17
N ASP A 410 -23.93 -28.60 5.94
CA ASP A 410 -22.55 -28.45 5.48
C ASP A 410 -21.79 -27.41 6.34
N PHE A 411 -22.39 -26.25 6.61
CA PHE A 411 -21.80 -25.26 7.51
C PHE A 411 -21.49 -25.80 8.90
N VAL A 412 -22.47 -26.51 9.50
CA VAL A 412 -22.32 -27.08 10.86
C VAL A 412 -21.34 -28.25 10.88
N ALA A 413 -21.25 -29.04 9.80
CA ALA A 413 -20.29 -30.14 9.69
C ALA A 413 -18.85 -29.65 9.62
N ARG A 414 -18.59 -28.57 8.90
CA ARG A 414 -17.24 -28.00 8.75
C ARG A 414 -16.87 -27.00 9.83
N ARG A 415 -17.85 -26.39 10.46
CA ARG A 415 -17.66 -25.44 11.57
C ARG A 415 -18.76 -25.58 12.59
N SER A 416 -18.42 -25.95 13.83
CA SER A 416 -19.43 -26.10 14.88
C SER A 416 -20.25 -24.81 15.06
N ARG A 417 -21.51 -24.93 15.56
CA ARG A 417 -22.38 -23.78 15.80
C ARG A 417 -21.72 -22.72 16.69
N PHE A 418 -21.01 -23.15 17.75
CA PHE A 418 -20.25 -22.26 18.63
C PHE A 418 -19.08 -21.59 17.87
N GLY A 419 -18.41 -22.33 16.96
CA GLY A 419 -17.38 -21.81 16.09
C GLY A 419 -17.91 -20.72 15.15
N LEU A 420 -19.06 -20.93 14.50
CA LEU A 420 -19.70 -19.94 13.64
C LEU A 420 -20.03 -18.63 14.37
N VAL A 421 -20.63 -18.75 15.56
CA VAL A 421 -20.96 -17.59 16.41
C VAL A 421 -19.69 -16.88 16.87
N GLY A 422 -18.68 -17.64 17.31
CA GLY A 422 -17.39 -17.09 17.73
C GLY A 422 -16.66 -16.35 16.61
N ASP A 423 -16.68 -16.90 15.39
CA ASP A 423 -16.07 -16.27 14.22
C ASP A 423 -16.81 -14.98 13.82
N ALA A 424 -18.16 -14.97 13.88
CA ALA A 424 -18.95 -13.76 13.66
C ALA A 424 -18.62 -12.66 14.68
N ILE A 425 -18.51 -13.02 15.98
CA ILE A 425 -18.13 -12.07 17.04
C ILE A 425 -16.73 -11.49 16.77
N LYS A 426 -15.76 -12.33 16.36
CA LYS A 426 -14.41 -11.86 16.02
C LYS A 426 -14.41 -10.87 14.87
N LEU A 427 -15.19 -11.14 13.80
CA LEU A 427 -15.32 -10.21 12.68
C LEU A 427 -15.94 -8.88 13.13
N VAL A 428 -17.04 -8.91 13.89
CA VAL A 428 -17.65 -7.69 14.45
C VAL A 428 -16.65 -6.90 15.29
N ARG A 429 -15.85 -7.60 16.11
CA ARG A 429 -14.82 -6.97 16.96
C ARG A 429 -13.70 -6.34 16.13
N ALA A 430 -13.33 -6.97 15.02
CA ALA A 430 -12.27 -6.47 14.14
C ALA A 430 -12.61 -5.13 13.45
N PHE A 431 -13.92 -4.81 13.35
CA PHE A 431 -14.42 -3.56 12.75
C PHE A 431 -14.86 -2.51 13.77
N ARG A 432 -14.65 -2.76 15.05
CA ARG A 432 -14.92 -1.79 16.13
C ARG A 432 -13.69 -0.93 16.39
#